data_c243a6a6868a8bdaedd799c09056043d
#
_entry.id   c243a6a6868a8bdaedd799c09056043d
#
_cell.length_a   1.000
_cell.length_b   1.000
_cell.length_c   1.000
_cell.angle_alpha   90.00
_cell.angle_beta   90.00
_cell.angle_gamma   90.00
#
_symmetry.space_group_name_H-M   'P 1'
#
loop_
_entity.id
_entity.type
_entity.pdbx_description
1 polymer ?
#
loop_
_entity_poly.entity_id
_entity_poly.type
_entity_poly.pdbx_seq_one_letter_code
_entity_poly.pdbx_strand_id
1 'polypeptide(L)'
;MKDRARNEALFGRRAWLRTVAGTFSAAAAFHLAGEPPVVALQRDGARGRGAAAATPAPTDNKTTLVLLGTQAGPGVGLTRAQTASLVIIGGTPYMVDCGYGAVRGLVQAGYRVGQINDLFVSHLHNDHTADIAALLSIKWTGGQNVTPTTVYGPPGTRAMVEGAVAFFRGDTEIRTIDEGRTAKADALFKGRDLTAPKVTEVFKDERVTVQAVENTHFSERAKAKMMHRSFAYRFNAADRSIVLSGDTAYSTGLVELARGADVLVCEAMTMANYRQLQGRQQGAGSGESIGRHVLETHSNTEEVGRMASEAKVKSVVLYHLLGVPAGQRGGTPEDAFIPDVKKHFDGPVVVGSDQMRI
;
A
#
# COMPACT_ATOMS: atom_id res chain seq x y z
N MET A 1 -45.22 -34.83 33.86
CA MET A 1 -44.81 -36.10 34.47
C MET A 1 -43.87 -36.79 33.45
N LYS A 2 -42.60 -36.97 33.89
CA LYS A 2 -41.61 -37.98 33.47
C LYS A 2 -41.21 -37.97 31.96
N ASP A 3 -39.95 -37.88 31.52
CA ASP A 3 -38.71 -38.26 32.18
C ASP A 3 -37.53 -37.50 31.54
N ARG A 4 -36.67 -37.02 32.40
CA ARG A 4 -35.28 -36.71 32.17
C ARG A 4 -34.48 -37.99 32.32
N ALA A 5 -33.63 -38.32 31.38
CA ALA A 5 -32.37 -39.02 31.75
C ALA A 5 -31.45 -39.22 30.51
N ARG A 6 -30.27 -38.67 30.61
CA ARG A 6 -28.95 -39.28 30.39
C ARG A 6 -28.53 -39.69 28.96
N ASN A 7 -27.56 -38.97 28.46
CA ASN A 7 -26.37 -39.66 27.92
C ASN A 7 -25.11 -38.80 28.11
N GLU A 8 -24.49 -38.94 29.26
CA GLU A 8 -23.06 -38.73 29.45
C GLU A 8 -22.33 -39.97 28.95
N ALA A 9 -21.61 -39.86 27.88
CA ALA A 9 -20.68 -40.88 27.44
C ALA A 9 -19.24 -40.36 27.58
N LEU A 10 -18.68 -40.66 28.71
CA LEU A 10 -17.31 -41.04 29.03
C LEU A 10 -16.37 -41.21 27.82
N PHE A 11 -15.54 -40.19 27.57
CA PHE A 11 -14.26 -40.41 26.90
C PHE A 11 -13.20 -40.73 27.97
N GLY A 12 -12.94 -42.01 28.14
CA GLY A 12 -12.01 -42.56 29.12
C GLY A 12 -10.55 -42.17 28.81
N ARG A 13 -9.88 -41.68 29.85
CA ARG A 13 -8.44 -41.33 29.91
C ARG A 13 -7.44 -42.49 29.58
N ARG A 14 -7.93 -43.64 29.16
CA ARG A 14 -7.08 -44.81 28.86
C ARG A 14 -6.72 -45.02 27.40
N ALA A 15 -7.31 -44.27 26.47
CA ALA A 15 -6.99 -44.38 25.04
C ALA A 15 -5.78 -43.50 24.63
N TRP A 16 -5.41 -42.50 25.44
CA TRP A 16 -4.31 -41.56 25.11
C TRP A 16 -2.91 -42.12 25.48
N LEU A 17 -2.83 -43.11 26.33
CA LEU A 17 -1.54 -43.64 26.79
C LEU A 17 -0.98 -44.83 25.93
N ARG A 18 -1.67 -45.26 24.89
CA ARG A 18 -1.18 -46.32 24.02
C ARG A 18 -0.56 -45.83 22.68
N THR A 19 -0.72 -44.57 22.32
CA THR A 19 -0.18 -44.00 21.08
C THR A 19 1.17 -43.27 21.29
N VAL A 20 1.62 -43.07 22.51
CA VAL A 20 2.90 -42.42 22.83
C VAL A 20 4.04 -43.40 23.09
N ALA A 21 3.74 -44.71 23.24
CA ALA A 21 4.77 -45.74 23.51
C ALA A 21 5.44 -46.32 22.25
N GLY A 22 5.07 -45.87 21.05
CA GLY A 22 5.57 -46.44 19.78
C GLY A 22 6.68 -45.64 19.07
N THR A 23 7.05 -44.47 19.57
CA THR A 23 8.00 -43.57 18.85
C THR A 23 9.29 -43.23 19.61
N PHE A 24 9.59 -43.91 20.71
CA PHE A 24 10.83 -43.68 21.49
C PHE A 24 11.94 -44.72 21.29
N SER A 25 11.92 -45.52 20.24
CA SER A 25 12.99 -46.50 19.98
C SER A 25 13.90 -46.16 18.78
N ALA A 26 13.82 -44.97 18.21
CA ALA A 26 14.73 -44.60 17.12
C ALA A 26 15.69 -43.43 17.48
N ALA A 27 15.70 -42.92 18.72
CA ALA A 27 16.53 -41.80 19.12
C ALA A 27 17.81 -42.16 19.95
N ALA A 28 18.14 -43.47 20.07
CA ALA A 28 19.29 -43.91 20.87
C ALA A 28 20.52 -44.35 20.06
N ALA A 29 20.61 -44.08 18.77
CA ALA A 29 21.74 -44.50 17.92
C ALA A 29 22.52 -43.34 17.28
N PHE A 30 22.36 -42.08 17.71
CA PHE A 30 23.04 -40.90 17.12
C PHE A 30 23.98 -40.17 18.08
N HIS A 31 24.56 -40.84 19.06
CA HIS A 31 25.45 -40.22 20.03
C HIS A 31 26.91 -40.69 19.99
N LEU A 32 27.41 -41.15 18.84
CA LEU A 32 28.84 -41.42 18.63
C LEU A 32 29.36 -41.02 17.24
N ALA A 33 28.85 -39.92 16.66
CA ALA A 33 29.54 -39.28 15.55
C ALA A 33 29.93 -37.88 16.02
N GLY A 34 31.25 -37.63 16.07
CA GLY A 34 31.81 -36.37 16.54
C GLY A 34 31.20 -35.12 15.86
N GLU A 35 31.17 -34.05 16.60
CA GLU A 35 30.72 -32.75 16.08
C GLU A 35 31.41 -32.45 14.75
N PRO A 36 30.71 -32.03 13.70
CA PRO A 36 31.37 -31.59 12.49
C PRO A 36 32.27 -30.40 12.85
N PRO A 37 33.48 -30.33 12.29
CA PRO A 37 34.35 -29.22 12.57
C PRO A 37 33.65 -27.91 12.24
N VAL A 38 33.60 -26.98 13.19
CA VAL A 38 33.21 -25.61 12.94
C VAL A 38 34.20 -25.08 11.90
N VAL A 39 33.76 -25.03 10.64
CA VAL A 39 34.55 -24.37 9.60
C VAL A 39 34.55 -22.89 9.97
N ALA A 40 35.61 -22.43 10.58
CA ALA A 40 35.90 -21.03 10.71
C ALA A 40 35.98 -20.48 9.28
N LEU A 41 34.89 -19.84 8.82
CA LEU A 41 34.93 -19.00 7.62
C LEU A 41 36.02 -17.95 7.88
N GLN A 42 37.24 -18.21 7.39
CA GLN A 42 38.23 -17.15 7.22
C GLN A 42 37.53 -16.04 6.44
N ARG A 43 37.32 -14.91 7.09
CA ARG A 43 36.97 -13.65 6.45
C ARG A 43 38.17 -13.22 5.60
N ASP A 44 38.28 -13.76 4.40
CA ASP A 44 39.05 -13.10 3.38
C ASP A 44 38.43 -11.71 3.20
N GLY A 45 39.27 -10.70 3.32
CA GLY A 45 38.90 -9.30 3.28
C GLY A 45 38.18 -8.92 1.97
N ALA A 46 36.92 -9.28 1.89
CA ALA A 46 36.01 -8.71 0.91
C ALA A 46 35.87 -7.23 1.28
N ARG A 47 36.62 -6.40 0.58
CA ARG A 47 36.39 -4.95 0.52
C ARG A 47 34.88 -4.78 0.39
N GLY A 48 34.27 -4.19 1.42
CA GLY A 48 32.84 -3.91 1.45
C GLY A 48 32.41 -3.31 0.12
N ARG A 49 31.51 -3.97 -0.58
CA ARG A 49 30.68 -3.29 -1.57
C ARG A 49 29.93 -2.27 -0.74
N GLY A 50 30.41 -1.03 -0.83
CA GLY A 50 29.73 0.10 -0.20
C GLY A 50 28.26 -0.01 -0.58
N ALA A 51 27.38 0.05 0.39
CA ALA A 51 25.98 0.26 0.14
C ALA A 51 25.92 1.40 -0.89
N ALA A 52 25.30 1.14 -2.05
CA ALA A 52 25.13 2.17 -3.06
C ALA A 52 24.58 3.38 -2.31
N ALA A 53 25.32 4.48 -2.28
CA ALA A 53 24.91 5.69 -1.61
C ALA A 53 23.52 6.04 -2.19
N ALA A 54 22.54 6.17 -1.33
CA ALA A 54 21.20 6.60 -1.74
C ALA A 54 21.39 7.87 -2.58
N THR A 55 20.80 7.89 -3.79
CA THR A 55 20.88 9.05 -4.66
C THR A 55 20.41 10.26 -3.87
N PRO A 56 21.19 11.36 -3.75
CA PRO A 56 20.73 12.53 -3.02
C PRO A 56 19.40 13.00 -3.56
N ALA A 57 18.49 13.39 -2.67
CA ALA A 57 17.22 13.98 -3.09
C ALA A 57 17.52 15.18 -4.01
N PRO A 58 16.77 15.34 -5.13
CA PRO A 58 16.94 16.49 -6.00
C PRO A 58 16.79 17.79 -5.21
N THR A 59 17.71 18.72 -5.40
CA THR A 59 17.73 20.03 -4.75
C THR A 59 17.00 21.10 -5.56
N ASP A 60 16.41 20.74 -6.72
CA ASP A 60 15.61 21.67 -7.49
C ASP A 60 14.24 21.88 -6.79
N ASN A 61 13.76 23.12 -6.81
CA ASN A 61 12.49 23.50 -6.20
C ASN A 61 11.26 23.04 -7.03
N LYS A 62 11.44 22.13 -7.98
CA LYS A 62 10.36 21.63 -8.83
C LYS A 62 9.55 20.57 -8.13
N THR A 63 8.25 20.57 -8.39
CA THR A 63 7.35 19.51 -7.94
C THR A 63 7.66 18.21 -8.68
N THR A 64 7.99 17.16 -7.94
CA THR A 64 8.36 15.85 -8.46
C THR A 64 7.45 14.78 -7.87
N LEU A 65 6.98 13.87 -8.72
CA LEU A 65 6.34 12.63 -8.28
C LEU A 65 7.37 11.49 -8.26
N VAL A 66 7.40 10.69 -7.19
CA VAL A 66 8.16 9.44 -7.12
C VAL A 66 7.21 8.30 -6.80
N LEU A 67 7.16 7.29 -7.64
CA LEU A 67 6.39 6.07 -7.39
C LEU A 67 7.23 5.14 -6.52
N LEU A 68 6.81 4.89 -5.28
CA LEU A 68 7.52 3.98 -4.35
C LEU A 68 7.10 2.52 -4.55
N GLY A 69 5.86 2.31 -4.98
CA GLY A 69 5.27 1.01 -5.27
C GLY A 69 4.12 1.16 -6.25
N THR A 70 4.04 0.25 -7.20
CA THR A 70 3.14 0.33 -8.36
C THR A 70 2.29 -0.92 -8.58
N GLN A 71 2.38 -1.90 -7.67
CA GLN A 71 1.60 -3.14 -7.77
C GLN A 71 0.26 -3.00 -7.07
N ALA A 72 -0.79 -3.48 -7.74
CA ALA A 72 -2.10 -3.70 -7.15
C ALA A 72 -2.09 -4.89 -6.18
N GLY A 73 -2.92 -4.79 -5.12
CA GLY A 73 -3.09 -5.86 -4.15
C GLY A 73 -4.14 -6.90 -4.50
N PRO A 74 -4.49 -7.70 -3.49
CA PRO A 74 -3.90 -7.79 -2.15
C PRO A 74 -2.58 -8.59 -2.11
N GLY A 75 -2.18 -9.23 -3.23
CA GLY A 75 -0.98 -10.08 -3.31
C GLY A 75 0.32 -9.27 -3.26
N VAL A 76 1.38 -9.88 -2.69
CA VAL A 76 2.72 -9.30 -2.69
C VAL A 76 3.52 -9.85 -3.86
N GLY A 77 4.08 -8.96 -4.69
CA GLY A 77 4.93 -9.32 -5.82
C GLY A 77 6.42 -9.39 -5.47
N LEU A 78 7.19 -10.04 -6.34
CA LEU A 78 8.63 -10.14 -6.19
C LEU A 78 9.37 -8.89 -6.69
N THR A 79 8.81 -8.20 -7.68
CA THR A 79 9.50 -7.16 -8.44
C THR A 79 8.99 -5.75 -8.18
N ARG A 80 7.77 -5.63 -7.66
CA ARG A 80 7.12 -4.36 -7.35
C ARG A 80 6.60 -4.35 -5.93
N ALA A 81 6.74 -3.22 -5.25
CA ALA A 81 6.08 -2.94 -3.98
C ALA A 81 4.59 -2.58 -4.22
N GLN A 82 3.77 -2.75 -3.19
CA GLN A 82 2.38 -2.30 -3.22
C GLN A 82 2.29 -0.77 -3.22
N THR A 83 1.10 -0.25 -3.48
CA THR A 83 0.84 1.15 -3.80
C THR A 83 1.39 2.13 -2.77
N ALA A 84 2.28 2.99 -3.22
CA ALA A 84 2.77 4.13 -2.47
C ALA A 84 3.44 5.15 -3.40
N SER A 85 3.30 6.43 -3.10
CA SER A 85 3.89 7.51 -3.89
C SER A 85 4.40 8.65 -3.00
N LEU A 86 5.35 9.45 -3.50
CA LEU A 86 5.75 10.72 -2.91
C LEU A 86 5.46 11.85 -3.89
N VAL A 87 4.77 12.87 -3.44
CA VAL A 87 4.72 14.19 -4.10
C VAL A 87 5.69 15.09 -3.35
N ILE A 88 6.75 15.52 -4.03
CA ILE A 88 7.82 16.30 -3.43
C ILE A 88 7.71 17.73 -3.92
N ILE A 89 7.55 18.68 -3.02
CA ILE A 89 7.33 20.09 -3.34
C ILE A 89 8.31 20.92 -2.52
N GLY A 90 9.20 21.63 -3.21
CA GLY A 90 10.24 22.40 -2.54
C GLY A 90 11.11 21.55 -1.59
N GLY A 91 11.38 20.30 -1.97
CA GLY A 91 12.14 19.34 -1.17
C GLY A 91 11.37 18.66 -0.03
N THR A 92 10.11 19.06 0.23
CA THR A 92 9.25 18.47 1.26
C THR A 92 8.44 17.29 0.67
N PRO A 93 8.59 16.07 1.21
CA PRO A 93 7.83 14.91 0.74
C PRO A 93 6.45 14.83 1.41
N TYR A 94 5.41 14.75 0.60
CA TYR A 94 4.05 14.37 0.98
C TYR A 94 3.82 12.96 0.48
N MET A 95 3.50 12.05 1.38
CA MET A 95 3.31 10.64 1.02
C MET A 95 1.84 10.36 0.69
N VAL A 96 1.59 9.55 -0.34
CA VAL A 96 0.25 9.07 -0.69
C VAL A 96 0.27 7.57 -0.72
N ASP A 97 -0.55 6.96 0.12
CA ASP A 97 -0.60 5.54 0.43
C ASP A 97 0.72 4.98 0.98
N CYS A 98 0.65 3.82 1.64
CA CYS A 98 1.79 3.20 2.30
C CYS A 98 1.60 1.67 2.32
N GLY A 99 1.48 1.05 1.12
CA GLY A 99 1.39 -0.38 0.93
C GLY A 99 2.69 -1.11 1.29
N TYR A 100 2.67 -2.43 1.24
CA TYR A 100 3.83 -3.26 1.59
C TYR A 100 5.05 -2.94 0.72
N GLY A 101 6.18 -2.68 1.35
CA GLY A 101 7.44 -2.28 0.72
C GLY A 101 7.63 -0.76 0.59
N ALA A 102 6.64 0.05 0.95
CA ALA A 102 6.69 1.52 0.84
C ALA A 102 7.79 2.16 1.68
N VAL A 103 8.02 1.68 2.91
CA VAL A 103 9.10 2.18 3.78
C VAL A 103 10.47 1.92 3.17
N ARG A 104 10.68 0.75 2.59
CA ARG A 104 11.91 0.45 1.87
C ARG A 104 12.05 1.31 0.62
N GLY A 105 10.97 1.45 -0.16
CA GLY A 105 10.92 2.30 -1.34
C GLY A 105 11.26 3.76 -1.04
N LEU A 106 10.76 4.31 0.08
CA LEU A 106 11.09 5.65 0.56
C LEU A 106 12.59 5.84 0.76
N VAL A 107 13.26 4.88 1.42
CA VAL A 107 14.70 4.94 1.66
C VAL A 107 15.49 4.79 0.35
N GLN A 108 15.05 3.92 -0.56
CA GLN A 108 15.64 3.77 -1.89
C GLN A 108 15.52 5.04 -2.73
N ALA A 109 14.42 5.79 -2.58
CA ALA A 109 14.21 7.09 -3.22
C ALA A 109 15.10 8.21 -2.65
N GLY A 110 15.91 7.93 -1.60
CA GLY A 110 16.83 8.89 -0.97
C GLY A 110 16.20 9.70 0.15
N TYR A 111 15.02 9.34 0.63
CA TYR A 111 14.35 10.02 1.74
C TYR A 111 14.48 9.24 3.03
N ARG A 112 14.48 9.96 4.16
CA ARG A 112 14.47 9.36 5.50
C ARG A 112 13.02 9.28 6.01
N VAL A 113 12.72 8.22 6.72
CA VAL A 113 11.40 8.00 7.34
C VAL A 113 10.98 9.19 8.23
N GLY A 114 11.93 9.80 8.93
CA GLY A 114 11.71 10.99 9.76
C GLY A 114 11.20 12.23 9.01
N GLN A 115 11.31 12.29 7.68
CA GLN A 115 10.85 13.43 6.87
C GLN A 115 9.35 13.37 6.52
N ILE A 116 8.69 12.23 6.76
CA ILE A 116 7.26 12.09 6.44
C ILE A 116 6.42 12.65 7.59
N ASN A 117 5.92 13.87 7.41
CA ASN A 117 5.04 14.54 8.37
C ASN A 117 3.57 14.46 7.95
N ASP A 118 3.30 14.34 6.66
CA ASP A 118 1.96 14.30 6.09
C ASP A 118 1.84 13.08 5.17
N LEU A 119 0.88 12.20 5.49
CA LEU A 119 0.55 10.99 4.75
C LEU A 119 -0.94 11.03 4.39
N PHE A 120 -1.27 10.87 3.13
CA PHE A 120 -2.63 10.81 2.61
C PHE A 120 -2.96 9.37 2.21
N VAL A 121 -4.02 8.81 2.76
CA VAL A 121 -4.47 7.44 2.47
C VAL A 121 -5.71 7.51 1.60
N SER A 122 -5.66 6.87 0.44
CA SER A 122 -6.80 6.82 -0.48
C SER A 122 -7.95 6.02 0.11
N HIS A 123 -7.68 4.83 0.62
CA HIS A 123 -8.65 3.96 1.28
C HIS A 123 -7.93 2.93 2.18
N LEU A 124 -8.69 2.12 2.94
CA LEU A 124 -8.13 1.29 4.00
C LEU A 124 -7.83 -0.16 3.60
N HIS A 125 -7.72 -0.50 2.32
CA HIS A 125 -7.22 -1.81 1.93
C HIS A 125 -5.73 -1.97 2.31
N ASN A 126 -5.31 -3.19 2.55
CA ASN A 126 -3.97 -3.48 3.07
C ASN A 126 -2.86 -3.12 2.10
N ASP A 127 -3.08 -3.20 0.81
CA ASP A 127 -2.10 -2.83 -0.22
C ASP A 127 -1.89 -1.30 -0.37
N HIS A 128 -2.65 -0.50 0.40
CA HIS A 128 -2.47 0.94 0.57
C HIS A 128 -2.02 1.33 1.98
N THR A 129 -2.03 0.39 2.94
CA THR A 129 -1.84 0.73 4.37
C THR A 129 -0.87 -0.19 5.13
N ALA A 130 -0.40 -1.29 4.54
CA ALA A 130 0.34 -2.35 5.23
C ALA A 130 1.61 -1.86 5.97
N ASP A 131 2.33 -0.90 5.41
CA ASP A 131 3.57 -0.38 6.00
C ASP A 131 3.36 0.82 6.95
N ILE A 132 2.11 1.27 7.21
CA ILE A 132 1.85 2.43 8.09
C ILE A 132 2.41 2.21 9.49
N ALA A 133 2.16 1.05 10.10
CA ALA A 133 2.68 0.74 11.43
C ALA A 133 4.21 0.68 11.44
N ALA A 134 4.83 0.14 10.39
CA ALA A 134 6.28 0.12 10.22
C ALA A 134 6.85 1.53 10.05
N LEU A 135 6.22 2.37 9.21
CA LEU A 135 6.62 3.77 9.01
C LEU A 135 6.66 4.54 10.34
N LEU A 136 5.55 4.48 11.11
CA LEU A 136 5.42 5.22 12.37
C LEU A 136 6.37 4.69 13.45
N SER A 137 6.52 3.37 13.57
CA SER A 137 7.45 2.72 14.50
C SER A 137 8.90 3.11 14.21
N ILE A 138 9.35 2.97 12.96
CA ILE A 138 10.71 3.31 12.54
C ILE A 138 10.95 4.82 12.69
N LYS A 139 9.97 5.66 12.38
CA LYS A 139 10.08 7.10 12.61
C LYS A 139 10.29 7.40 14.09
N TRP A 140 9.51 6.79 14.98
CA TRP A 140 9.63 6.97 16.43
C TRP A 140 11.00 6.55 16.96
N THR A 141 11.58 5.48 16.41
CA THR A 141 12.92 5.00 16.81
C THR A 141 14.06 5.81 16.21
N GLY A 142 13.81 6.64 15.21
CA GLY A 142 14.83 7.35 14.42
C GLY A 142 15.58 8.47 15.13
N GLY A 143 15.24 8.82 16.38
CA GLY A 143 15.93 9.85 17.14
C GLY A 143 15.16 10.35 18.36
N GLN A 144 15.76 11.29 19.11
CA GLN A 144 15.10 11.93 20.26
C GLN A 144 14.12 13.05 19.83
N ASN A 145 14.40 13.72 18.71
CA ASN A 145 13.59 14.83 18.18
C ASN A 145 12.69 14.35 17.04
N VAL A 146 11.73 13.48 17.37
CA VAL A 146 10.76 12.96 16.40
C VAL A 146 9.72 14.03 16.06
N THR A 147 9.60 14.38 14.79
CA THR A 147 8.54 15.26 14.33
C THR A 147 7.20 14.53 14.25
N PRO A 148 6.07 15.21 14.49
CA PRO A 148 4.75 14.60 14.34
C PRO A 148 4.50 14.08 12.92
N THR A 149 3.60 13.09 12.81
CA THR A 149 2.99 12.69 11.54
C THR A 149 1.49 12.72 11.67
N THR A 150 0.83 13.36 10.70
CA THR A 150 -0.60 13.27 10.53
C THR A 150 -0.92 12.39 9.32
N VAL A 151 -1.78 11.41 9.52
CA VAL A 151 -2.31 10.56 8.45
C VAL A 151 -3.73 11.02 8.14
N TYR A 152 -3.94 11.55 6.96
CA TYR A 152 -5.23 12.01 6.44
C TYR A 152 -5.84 10.90 5.59
N GLY A 153 -7.13 10.60 5.75
CA GLY A 153 -7.77 9.59 4.92
C GLY A 153 -9.27 9.46 5.21
N PRO A 154 -9.93 8.48 4.62
CA PRO A 154 -11.36 8.28 4.80
C PRO A 154 -11.72 7.90 6.24
N PRO A 155 -13.03 7.90 6.58
CA PRO A 155 -13.50 7.46 7.89
C PRO A 155 -12.92 6.09 8.28
N GLY A 156 -12.33 6.02 9.48
CA GLY A 156 -11.59 4.88 10.01
C GLY A 156 -10.08 5.08 10.05
N THR A 157 -9.54 6.11 9.40
CA THR A 157 -8.09 6.43 9.41
C THR A 157 -7.58 6.70 10.81
N ARG A 158 -8.35 7.44 11.63
CA ARG A 158 -7.98 7.69 13.03
C ARG A 158 -7.82 6.39 13.81
N ALA A 159 -8.80 5.50 13.75
CA ALA A 159 -8.75 4.21 14.44
C ALA A 159 -7.60 3.33 13.92
N MET A 160 -7.31 3.36 12.61
CA MET A 160 -6.17 2.65 12.03
C MET A 160 -4.84 3.15 12.61
N VAL A 161 -4.63 4.46 12.73
CA VAL A 161 -3.39 5.03 13.30
C VAL A 161 -3.27 4.71 14.79
N GLU A 162 -4.36 4.79 15.55
CA GLU A 162 -4.40 4.37 16.94
C GLU A 162 -4.02 2.88 17.09
N GLY A 163 -4.55 2.01 16.21
CA GLY A 163 -4.18 0.61 16.13
C GLY A 163 -2.72 0.37 15.75
N ALA A 164 -2.19 1.15 14.79
CA ALA A 164 -0.79 1.09 14.41
C ALA A 164 0.13 1.47 15.59
N VAL A 165 -0.18 2.53 16.33
CA VAL A 165 0.57 2.92 17.53
C VAL A 165 0.49 1.84 18.62
N ALA A 166 -0.69 1.23 18.81
CA ALA A 166 -0.85 0.13 19.74
C ALA A 166 -0.04 -1.11 19.34
N PHE A 167 0.14 -1.36 18.04
CA PHE A 167 0.92 -2.49 17.51
C PHE A 167 2.39 -2.46 17.99
N PHE A 168 3.04 -1.30 18.01
CA PHE A 168 4.45 -1.19 18.44
C PHE A 168 4.62 -0.68 19.87
N ARG A 169 3.56 -0.71 20.71
CA ARG A 169 3.61 -0.28 22.11
C ARG A 169 4.73 -0.97 22.90
N GLY A 170 4.90 -2.28 22.74
CA GLY A 170 5.95 -3.03 23.42
C GLY A 170 7.36 -2.50 23.13
N ASP A 171 7.67 -2.15 21.87
CA ASP A 171 8.94 -1.53 21.50
C ASP A 171 9.12 -0.14 22.16
N THR A 172 8.05 0.67 22.19
CA THR A 172 8.12 1.98 22.85
C THR A 172 8.33 1.88 24.36
N GLU A 173 7.71 0.91 25.05
CA GLU A 173 7.91 0.64 26.46
C GLU A 173 9.34 0.22 26.78
N ILE A 174 9.90 -0.74 26.00
CA ILE A 174 11.28 -1.20 26.14
C ILE A 174 12.24 -0.03 26.01
N ARG A 175 12.16 0.75 24.93
CA ARG A 175 13.09 1.85 24.66
C ARG A 175 12.91 3.06 25.58
N THR A 176 11.71 3.25 26.13
CA THR A 176 11.49 4.27 27.17
C THR A 176 12.30 3.94 28.43
N ILE A 177 12.38 2.66 28.81
CA ILE A 177 13.14 2.19 29.97
C ILE A 177 14.65 2.13 29.65
N ASP A 178 15.02 1.48 28.55
CA ASP A 178 16.43 1.18 28.25
C ASP A 178 17.19 2.40 27.70
N GLU A 179 16.51 3.25 26.90
CA GLU A 179 17.14 4.38 26.22
C GLU A 179 16.73 5.75 26.80
N GLY A 180 15.84 5.78 27.78
CA GLY A 180 15.35 7.03 28.39
C GLY A 180 14.53 7.90 27.43
N ARG A 181 13.81 7.32 26.47
CA ARG A 181 13.00 8.07 25.52
C ARG A 181 11.80 8.72 26.22
N THR A 182 11.57 9.99 25.89
CA THR A 182 10.47 10.77 26.51
C THR A 182 9.31 11.04 25.54
N ALA A 183 9.56 10.90 24.23
CA ALA A 183 8.55 11.15 23.21
C ALA A 183 7.43 10.11 23.28
N LYS A 184 6.18 10.56 23.34
CA LYS A 184 5.00 9.68 23.37
C LYS A 184 4.46 9.47 21.96
N ALA A 185 4.42 8.22 21.49
CA ALA A 185 3.98 7.89 20.13
C ALA A 185 2.54 8.31 19.86
N ASP A 186 1.65 8.16 20.83
CA ASP A 186 0.24 8.56 20.74
C ASP A 186 0.05 10.10 20.67
N ALA A 187 1.00 10.88 21.17
CA ALA A 187 1.00 12.32 21.02
C ALA A 187 1.52 12.77 19.64
N LEU A 188 2.50 12.04 19.08
CA LEU A 188 3.18 12.39 17.84
C LEU A 188 2.41 11.95 16.59
N PHE A 189 1.71 10.81 16.64
CA PHE A 189 1.08 10.24 15.46
C PHE A 189 -0.44 10.33 15.55
N LYS A 190 -1.04 10.99 14.57
CA LYS A 190 -2.47 11.25 14.54
C LYS A 190 -3.09 10.80 13.24
N GLY A 191 -4.24 10.14 13.32
CA GLY A 191 -5.13 9.92 12.19
C GLY A 191 -6.21 11.00 12.12
N ARG A 192 -6.53 11.46 10.92
CA ARG A 192 -7.58 12.43 10.66
C ARG A 192 -8.54 11.88 9.61
N ASP A 193 -9.77 11.61 10.04
CA ASP A 193 -10.86 11.20 9.16
C ASP A 193 -11.32 12.41 8.33
N LEU A 194 -11.34 12.26 7.02
CA LEU A 194 -11.78 13.26 6.05
C LEU A 194 -13.19 12.96 5.56
N THR A 195 -13.85 13.99 5.05
CA THR A 195 -15.13 13.90 4.35
C THR A 195 -15.03 14.71 3.07
N ALA A 196 -15.13 14.06 1.91
CA ALA A 196 -14.98 14.70 0.60
C ALA A 196 -15.96 14.13 -0.45
N PRO A 197 -17.28 14.26 -0.25
CA PRO A 197 -18.28 13.74 -1.21
C PRO A 197 -18.28 14.50 -2.54
N LYS A 198 -17.65 15.67 -2.57
CA LYS A 198 -17.35 16.49 -3.75
C LYS A 198 -15.93 17.01 -3.62
N VAL A 199 -15.39 17.62 -4.66
CA VAL A 199 -14.06 18.25 -4.62
C VAL A 199 -13.98 19.21 -3.43
N THR A 200 -13.13 18.85 -2.47
CA THR A 200 -13.01 19.52 -1.17
C THR A 200 -11.53 19.75 -0.84
N GLU A 201 -11.16 20.95 -0.39
CA GLU A 201 -9.84 21.22 0.18
C GLU A 201 -9.73 20.49 1.52
N VAL A 202 -8.73 19.63 1.67
CA VAL A 202 -8.53 18.78 2.85
C VAL A 202 -7.24 19.08 3.61
N PHE A 203 -6.30 19.75 2.94
CA PHE A 203 -5.04 20.17 3.53
C PHE A 203 -4.48 21.38 2.78
N LYS A 204 -3.78 22.24 3.50
CA LYS A 204 -3.07 23.38 2.93
C LYS A 204 -1.89 23.77 3.82
N ASP A 205 -0.76 24.04 3.19
CA ASP A 205 0.39 24.71 3.80
C ASP A 205 0.95 25.78 2.86
N GLU A 206 2.14 26.28 3.13
CA GLU A 206 2.78 27.32 2.32
C GLU A 206 3.23 26.86 0.93
N ARG A 207 3.27 25.52 0.68
CA ARG A 207 3.78 24.90 -0.56
C ARG A 207 2.67 24.35 -1.43
N VAL A 208 1.60 23.85 -0.81
CA VAL A 208 0.61 23.06 -1.54
C VAL A 208 -0.80 23.25 -0.96
N THR A 209 -1.78 23.18 -1.84
CA THR A 209 -3.17 22.93 -1.48
C THR A 209 -3.54 21.53 -1.96
N VAL A 210 -4.02 20.67 -1.04
CA VAL A 210 -4.49 19.33 -1.37
C VAL A 210 -6.01 19.28 -1.34
N GLN A 211 -6.59 18.83 -2.45
CA GLN A 211 -8.02 18.58 -2.59
C GLN A 211 -8.25 17.06 -2.65
N ALA A 212 -9.40 16.62 -2.18
CA ALA A 212 -9.86 15.24 -2.30
C ALA A 212 -11.28 15.19 -2.85
N VAL A 213 -11.62 14.03 -3.40
CA VAL A 213 -13.00 13.68 -3.77
C VAL A 213 -13.22 12.19 -3.56
N GLU A 214 -14.42 11.81 -3.15
CA GLU A 214 -14.81 10.40 -3.14
C GLU A 214 -14.85 9.85 -4.57
N ASN A 215 -14.19 8.71 -4.78
CA ASN A 215 -14.14 7.99 -6.04
C ASN A 215 -15.06 6.75 -6.05
N THR A 216 -14.99 5.93 -7.10
CA THR A 216 -15.97 4.84 -7.35
C THR A 216 -15.38 3.45 -7.01
N HIS A 217 -14.48 3.37 -6.01
CA HIS A 217 -13.91 2.08 -5.60
C HIS A 217 -14.88 1.21 -4.80
N PHE A 218 -15.78 1.81 -4.04
CA PHE A 218 -16.80 1.05 -3.30
C PHE A 218 -18.17 1.20 -3.92
N SER A 219 -18.82 0.05 -4.19
CA SER A 219 -20.19 0.01 -4.71
C SER A 219 -21.17 0.68 -3.73
N GLU A 220 -22.27 1.24 -4.23
CA GLU A 220 -23.31 1.86 -3.39
C GLU A 220 -23.87 0.88 -2.34
N ARG A 221 -23.96 -0.41 -2.70
CA ARG A 221 -24.33 -1.47 -1.75
C ARG A 221 -23.34 -1.60 -0.59
N ALA A 222 -22.05 -1.49 -0.87
CA ALA A 222 -21.01 -1.54 0.16
C ALA A 222 -21.05 -0.27 1.03
N LYS A 223 -21.14 0.91 0.41
CA LYS A 223 -21.21 2.20 1.10
C LYS A 223 -22.42 2.31 2.04
N ALA A 224 -23.55 1.67 1.68
CA ALA A 224 -24.74 1.62 2.54
C ALA A 224 -24.54 0.79 3.81
N LYS A 225 -23.52 -0.07 3.87
CA LYS A 225 -23.27 -1.01 4.98
C LYS A 225 -22.02 -0.69 5.79
N MET A 226 -21.18 0.23 5.33
CA MET A 226 -19.92 0.58 5.99
C MET A 226 -19.67 2.09 5.92
N MET A 227 -18.89 2.59 6.88
CA MET A 227 -18.47 3.99 6.93
C MET A 227 -17.29 4.31 6.00
N HIS A 228 -16.52 3.31 5.61
CA HIS A 228 -15.29 3.50 4.82
C HIS A 228 -15.59 4.04 3.44
N ARG A 229 -14.69 4.89 2.95
CA ARG A 229 -14.75 5.55 1.63
C ARG A 229 -13.40 5.38 0.94
N SER A 230 -13.35 5.73 -0.34
CA SER A 230 -12.13 5.81 -1.12
C SER A 230 -12.04 7.19 -1.77
N PHE A 231 -10.84 7.79 -1.75
CA PHE A 231 -10.59 9.14 -2.22
C PHE A 231 -9.52 9.16 -3.31
N ALA A 232 -9.73 10.04 -4.28
CA ALA A 232 -8.68 10.60 -5.12
C ALA A 232 -8.16 11.88 -4.48
N TYR A 233 -6.88 12.18 -4.69
CA TYR A 233 -6.22 13.38 -4.19
C TYR A 233 -5.61 14.21 -5.31
N ARG A 234 -5.71 15.54 -5.21
CA ARG A 234 -5.04 16.50 -6.09
C ARG A 234 -4.13 17.40 -5.28
N PHE A 235 -2.86 17.41 -5.64
CA PHE A 235 -1.84 18.30 -5.11
C PHE A 235 -1.65 19.47 -6.07
N ASN A 236 -1.96 20.68 -5.64
CA ASN A 236 -1.77 21.91 -6.39
C ASN A 236 -0.56 22.67 -5.82
N ALA A 237 0.60 22.50 -6.43
CA ALA A 237 1.79 23.31 -6.18
C ALA A 237 1.85 24.50 -7.13
N ALA A 238 2.79 25.43 -6.89
CA ALA A 238 2.91 26.63 -7.71
C ALA A 238 3.29 26.37 -9.17
N ASP A 239 4.06 25.31 -9.42
CA ASP A 239 4.61 24.95 -10.73
C ASP A 239 3.89 23.77 -11.40
N ARG A 240 3.15 22.98 -10.65
CA ARG A 240 2.57 21.73 -11.16
C ARG A 240 1.40 21.24 -10.32
N SER A 241 0.43 20.59 -10.98
CA SER A 241 -0.66 19.88 -10.35
C SER A 241 -0.59 18.37 -10.64
N ILE A 242 -0.71 17.56 -9.58
CA ILE A 242 -0.64 16.09 -9.65
C ILE A 242 -1.89 15.51 -9.01
N VAL A 243 -2.60 14.64 -9.74
CA VAL A 243 -3.78 13.92 -9.25
C VAL A 243 -3.44 12.45 -9.14
N LEU A 244 -3.73 11.83 -7.97
CA LEU A 244 -3.64 10.39 -7.75
C LEU A 244 -5.05 9.85 -7.56
N SER A 245 -5.43 8.87 -8.36
CA SER A 245 -6.80 8.34 -8.40
C SER A 245 -7.22 7.59 -7.14
N GLY A 246 -6.25 6.99 -6.40
CA GLY A 246 -6.57 5.83 -5.56
C GLY A 246 -7.11 4.69 -6.44
N ASP A 247 -7.74 3.70 -5.82
CA ASP A 247 -8.46 2.67 -6.57
C ASP A 247 -9.85 3.19 -6.94
N THR A 248 -10.25 2.98 -8.19
CA THR A 248 -11.52 3.51 -8.69
C THR A 248 -11.95 2.87 -10.00
N ALA A 249 -13.21 2.54 -10.16
CA ALA A 249 -13.82 2.41 -11.49
C ALA A 249 -13.91 3.80 -12.15
N TYR A 250 -14.50 3.87 -13.36
CA TYR A 250 -14.80 5.17 -13.97
C TYR A 250 -15.51 6.09 -12.98
N SER A 251 -14.95 7.26 -12.74
CA SER A 251 -15.41 8.19 -11.70
C SER A 251 -15.57 9.61 -12.24
N THR A 252 -16.78 10.12 -12.22
CA THR A 252 -17.06 11.54 -12.56
C THR A 252 -16.43 12.49 -11.54
N GLY A 253 -16.35 12.08 -10.27
CA GLY A 253 -15.65 12.85 -9.24
C GLY A 253 -14.16 12.98 -9.53
N LEU A 254 -13.50 11.89 -9.96
CA LEU A 254 -12.09 11.94 -10.39
C LEU A 254 -11.91 12.84 -11.61
N VAL A 255 -12.80 12.76 -12.62
CA VAL A 255 -12.78 13.64 -13.80
C VAL A 255 -12.86 15.11 -13.39
N GLU A 256 -13.76 15.45 -12.46
CA GLU A 256 -13.89 16.82 -11.94
C GLU A 256 -12.63 17.25 -11.20
N LEU A 257 -12.11 16.44 -10.29
CA LEU A 257 -10.89 16.72 -9.53
C LEU A 257 -9.67 16.89 -10.44
N ALA A 258 -9.56 16.06 -11.49
CA ALA A 258 -8.42 16.04 -12.41
C ALA A 258 -8.48 17.13 -13.50
N ARG A 259 -9.54 17.91 -13.57
CA ARG A 259 -9.74 18.90 -14.64
C ARG A 259 -8.52 19.81 -14.81
N GLY A 260 -7.93 19.73 -16.01
CA GLY A 260 -6.76 20.53 -16.41
C GLY A 260 -5.47 20.22 -15.63
N ALA A 261 -5.38 19.11 -14.93
CA ALA A 261 -4.18 18.73 -14.19
C ALA A 261 -3.00 18.43 -15.12
N ASP A 262 -1.78 18.69 -14.63
CA ASP A 262 -0.57 18.41 -15.39
C ASP A 262 -0.30 16.89 -15.47
N VAL A 263 -0.59 16.15 -14.38
CA VAL A 263 -0.41 14.69 -14.33
C VAL A 263 -1.62 14.06 -13.66
N LEU A 264 -2.19 13.05 -14.32
CA LEU A 264 -3.10 12.09 -13.73
C LEU A 264 -2.36 10.76 -13.50
N VAL A 265 -2.16 10.40 -12.25
CA VAL A 265 -1.65 9.09 -11.82
C VAL A 265 -2.86 8.21 -11.56
N CYS A 266 -3.10 7.22 -12.39
CA CYS A 266 -4.32 6.42 -12.36
C CYS A 266 -4.03 4.93 -12.29
N GLU A 267 -4.79 4.21 -11.46
CA GLU A 267 -4.78 2.77 -11.49
C GLU A 267 -5.15 2.23 -12.87
N ALA A 268 -4.73 1.03 -13.22
CA ALA A 268 -5.07 0.47 -14.52
C ALA A 268 -5.13 -1.06 -14.54
N MET A 269 -6.11 -1.56 -15.29
CA MET A 269 -6.24 -2.97 -15.65
C MET A 269 -6.33 -3.09 -17.17
N THR A 270 -5.53 -3.99 -17.78
CA THR A 270 -5.64 -4.20 -19.23
C THR A 270 -6.98 -4.82 -19.62
N MET A 271 -7.44 -4.53 -20.84
CA MET A 271 -8.66 -5.15 -21.36
C MET A 271 -8.55 -6.67 -21.48
N ALA A 272 -7.35 -7.21 -21.64
CA ALA A 272 -7.13 -8.67 -21.63
C ALA A 272 -7.41 -9.26 -20.24
N ASN A 273 -6.87 -8.65 -19.17
CA ASN A 273 -7.14 -9.05 -17.79
C ASN A 273 -8.62 -8.87 -17.44
N TYR A 274 -9.22 -7.76 -17.88
CA TYR A 274 -10.64 -7.48 -17.70
C TYR A 274 -11.51 -8.59 -18.28
N ARG A 275 -11.28 -8.99 -19.55
CA ARG A 275 -12.02 -10.08 -20.20
C ARG A 275 -11.80 -11.43 -19.52
N GLN A 276 -10.58 -11.69 -19.05
CA GLN A 276 -10.29 -12.92 -18.31
C GLN A 276 -11.11 -13.00 -17.01
N LEU A 277 -11.22 -11.88 -16.30
CA LEU A 277 -12.05 -11.81 -15.08
C LEU A 277 -13.53 -11.96 -15.39
N GLN A 278 -14.03 -11.35 -16.47
CA GLN A 278 -15.42 -11.58 -16.94
C GLN A 278 -15.70 -13.05 -17.22
N GLY A 279 -14.78 -13.75 -17.89
CA GLY A 279 -14.93 -15.18 -18.17
C GLY A 279 -15.01 -16.05 -16.91
N ARG A 280 -14.26 -15.69 -15.86
CA ARG A 280 -14.29 -16.39 -14.57
C ARG A 280 -15.60 -16.17 -13.79
N GLN A 281 -16.30 -15.07 -14.02
CA GLN A 281 -17.59 -14.79 -13.37
C GLN A 281 -18.72 -15.74 -13.81
N GLN A 282 -18.58 -16.40 -14.96
CA GLN A 282 -19.59 -17.34 -15.48
C GLN A 282 -19.52 -18.72 -14.83
N GLY A 283 -18.56 -18.98 -13.96
CA GLY A 283 -18.42 -20.21 -13.19
C GLY A 283 -18.91 -20.03 -11.75
N ALA A 284 -19.77 -20.90 -11.25
CA ALA A 284 -20.30 -20.87 -9.89
C ALA A 284 -19.18 -21.01 -8.83
N GLY A 285 -19.11 -20.09 -7.84
CA GLY A 285 -18.25 -20.20 -6.67
C GLY A 285 -17.81 -18.86 -6.06
N SER A 286 -16.97 -18.90 -5.02
CA SER A 286 -16.42 -17.73 -4.32
C SER A 286 -15.59 -16.79 -5.22
N GLY A 287 -15.10 -17.29 -6.37
CA GLY A 287 -14.40 -16.48 -7.38
C GLY A 287 -15.29 -15.47 -8.10
N GLU A 288 -16.61 -15.73 -8.16
CA GLU A 288 -17.58 -14.84 -8.82
C GLU A 288 -17.71 -13.49 -8.09
N SER A 289 -17.72 -13.48 -6.77
CA SER A 289 -17.82 -12.24 -5.98
C SER A 289 -16.57 -11.37 -6.09
N ILE A 290 -15.39 -11.97 -6.13
CA ILE A 290 -14.10 -11.27 -6.30
C ILE A 290 -14.00 -10.70 -7.72
N GLY A 291 -14.32 -11.51 -8.75
CA GLY A 291 -14.32 -11.05 -10.15
C GLY A 291 -15.27 -9.88 -10.36
N ARG A 292 -16.48 -9.94 -9.82
CA ARG A 292 -17.46 -8.84 -9.88
C ARG A 292 -16.94 -7.60 -9.17
N HIS A 293 -16.37 -7.74 -7.96
CA HIS A 293 -15.79 -6.64 -7.22
C HIS A 293 -14.75 -5.93 -8.09
N VAL A 294 -13.77 -6.65 -8.62
CA VAL A 294 -12.70 -6.04 -9.45
C VAL A 294 -13.29 -5.30 -10.67
N LEU A 295 -14.26 -5.88 -11.35
CA LEU A 295 -14.88 -5.25 -12.54
C LEU A 295 -15.70 -4.01 -12.23
N GLU A 296 -16.35 -3.96 -11.07
CA GLU A 296 -17.22 -2.86 -10.68
C GLU A 296 -16.46 -1.72 -9.99
N THR A 297 -15.23 -1.96 -9.53
CA THR A 297 -14.54 -1.05 -8.61
C THR A 297 -13.13 -0.64 -9.04
N HIS A 298 -12.66 -1.14 -10.19
CA HIS A 298 -11.37 -0.80 -10.77
C HIS A 298 -11.49 -0.39 -12.25
N SER A 299 -10.63 0.53 -12.69
CA SER A 299 -10.61 1.06 -14.04
C SER A 299 -9.87 0.14 -15.02
N ASN A 300 -10.51 -0.16 -16.16
CA ASN A 300 -9.76 -0.65 -17.30
C ASN A 300 -9.08 0.50 -18.06
N THR A 301 -8.10 0.15 -18.88
CA THR A 301 -7.27 1.13 -19.62
C THR A 301 -8.07 2.03 -20.58
N GLU A 302 -9.21 1.58 -21.12
CA GLU A 302 -10.08 2.44 -21.94
C GLU A 302 -10.79 3.49 -21.08
N GLU A 303 -11.24 3.11 -19.86
CA GLU A 303 -11.85 4.05 -18.92
C GLU A 303 -10.85 5.10 -18.45
N VAL A 304 -9.59 4.71 -18.20
CA VAL A 304 -8.52 5.65 -17.88
C VAL A 304 -8.34 6.68 -19.01
N GLY A 305 -8.30 6.21 -20.27
CA GLY A 305 -8.19 7.10 -21.44
C GLY A 305 -9.37 8.08 -21.54
N ARG A 306 -10.60 7.60 -21.31
CA ARG A 306 -11.81 8.46 -21.29
C ARG A 306 -11.76 9.50 -20.19
N MET A 307 -11.47 9.10 -18.94
CA MET A 307 -11.36 10.03 -17.82
C MET A 307 -10.27 11.09 -18.06
N ALA A 308 -9.13 10.69 -18.59
CA ALA A 308 -8.01 11.60 -18.91
C ALA A 308 -8.41 12.63 -19.98
N SER A 309 -9.10 12.20 -21.03
CA SER A 309 -9.59 13.05 -22.11
C SER A 309 -10.65 14.05 -21.61
N GLU A 310 -11.65 13.57 -20.88
CA GLU A 310 -12.74 14.38 -20.33
C GLU A 310 -12.23 15.41 -19.32
N ALA A 311 -11.25 15.03 -18.48
CA ALA A 311 -10.60 15.92 -17.54
C ALA A 311 -9.61 16.89 -18.22
N LYS A 312 -9.25 16.65 -19.49
CA LYS A 312 -8.24 17.43 -20.24
C LYS A 312 -6.92 17.51 -19.50
N VAL A 313 -6.45 16.40 -18.93
CA VAL A 313 -5.14 16.34 -18.29
C VAL A 313 -4.03 16.43 -19.33
N LYS A 314 -2.82 16.87 -18.91
CA LYS A 314 -1.71 16.99 -19.86
C LYS A 314 -0.99 15.67 -20.08
N SER A 315 -0.92 14.80 -19.07
CA SER A 315 -0.28 13.48 -19.14
C SER A 315 -0.89 12.47 -18.19
N VAL A 316 -0.72 11.18 -18.48
CA VAL A 316 -1.17 10.05 -17.67
C VAL A 316 0.01 9.21 -17.25
N VAL A 317 0.03 8.81 -15.97
CA VAL A 317 0.93 7.81 -15.42
C VAL A 317 0.08 6.67 -14.88
N LEU A 318 0.30 5.46 -15.39
CA LEU A 318 -0.40 4.27 -14.94
C LEU A 318 0.35 3.66 -13.75
N TYR A 319 -0.33 3.47 -12.63
CA TYR A 319 0.21 2.82 -11.44
C TYR A 319 -0.81 1.83 -10.89
N HIS A 320 -0.59 1.23 -9.72
CA HIS A 320 -1.52 0.22 -9.16
C HIS A 320 -2.00 -0.74 -10.27
N LEU A 321 -1.01 -1.40 -10.91
CA LEU A 321 -1.28 -2.21 -12.09
C LEU A 321 -1.94 -3.53 -11.70
N LEU A 322 -3.21 -3.69 -12.08
CA LEU A 322 -3.96 -4.91 -11.86
C LEU A 322 -3.60 -5.97 -12.90
N GLY A 323 -3.41 -7.18 -12.43
CA GLY A 323 -2.91 -8.30 -13.21
C GLY A 323 -1.50 -8.64 -12.78
N VAL A 324 -0.85 -9.57 -13.49
CA VAL A 324 0.51 -9.99 -13.16
C VAL A 324 1.48 -9.12 -13.94
N PRO A 325 2.26 -8.23 -13.29
CA PRO A 325 3.22 -7.39 -13.99
C PRO A 325 4.30 -8.21 -14.71
N ALA A 326 4.96 -7.61 -15.70
CA ALA A 326 6.12 -8.20 -16.36
C ALA A 326 7.18 -8.61 -15.33
N GLY A 327 7.82 -9.76 -15.54
CA GLY A 327 8.78 -10.35 -14.60
C GLY A 327 8.19 -11.42 -13.67
N GLN A 328 6.86 -11.57 -13.62
CA GLN A 328 6.20 -12.73 -13.02
C GLN A 328 5.74 -13.73 -14.09
N ARG A 329 5.65 -15.02 -13.72
CA ARG A 329 5.25 -16.06 -14.68
C ARG A 329 3.83 -15.78 -15.22
N GLY A 330 3.71 -15.56 -16.54
CA GLY A 330 2.46 -15.17 -17.18
C GLY A 330 2.08 -13.69 -17.03
N GLY A 331 3.07 -12.83 -16.70
CA GLY A 331 2.85 -11.38 -16.53
C GLY A 331 2.42 -10.68 -17.80
N THR A 332 1.63 -9.63 -17.64
CA THR A 332 1.24 -8.72 -18.73
C THR A 332 2.41 -7.81 -19.06
N PRO A 333 2.85 -7.73 -20.32
CA PRO A 333 3.85 -6.75 -20.74
C PRO A 333 3.42 -5.32 -20.40
N GLU A 334 4.37 -4.50 -19.93
CA GLU A 334 4.06 -3.11 -19.51
C GLU A 334 3.48 -2.28 -20.65
N ASP A 335 3.96 -2.46 -21.88
CA ASP A 335 3.47 -1.78 -23.08
C ASP A 335 2.02 -2.13 -23.43
N ALA A 336 1.50 -3.27 -22.96
CA ALA A 336 0.10 -3.67 -23.19
C ALA A 336 -0.93 -2.76 -22.52
N PHE A 337 -0.52 -1.93 -21.55
CA PHE A 337 -1.42 -0.99 -20.88
C PHE A 337 -1.69 0.28 -21.71
N ILE A 338 -0.79 0.65 -22.63
CA ILE A 338 -0.86 1.94 -23.32
C ILE A 338 -1.90 1.99 -24.45
N PRO A 339 -2.03 0.98 -25.33
CA PRO A 339 -2.84 1.09 -26.55
C PRO A 339 -4.30 1.45 -26.31
N ASP A 340 -4.91 0.87 -25.27
CA ASP A 340 -6.32 1.13 -24.98
C ASP A 340 -6.55 2.52 -24.37
N VAL A 341 -5.62 3.05 -23.57
CA VAL A 341 -5.66 4.45 -23.11
C VAL A 341 -5.59 5.39 -24.30
N LYS A 342 -4.73 5.08 -25.27
CA LYS A 342 -4.51 5.89 -26.47
C LYS A 342 -5.66 5.93 -27.45
N LYS A 343 -6.66 5.06 -27.32
CA LYS A 343 -7.92 5.15 -28.10
C LYS A 343 -8.73 6.41 -27.76
N HIS A 344 -8.52 6.98 -26.59
CA HIS A 344 -9.33 8.09 -26.06
C HIS A 344 -8.50 9.30 -25.62
N PHE A 345 -7.19 9.13 -25.43
CA PHE A 345 -6.32 10.18 -24.91
C PHE A 345 -5.05 10.34 -25.76
N ASP A 346 -4.87 11.51 -26.39
CA ASP A 346 -3.75 11.79 -27.28
C ASP A 346 -2.46 12.21 -26.54
N GLY A 347 -2.57 12.66 -25.28
CA GLY A 347 -1.44 13.12 -24.47
C GLY A 347 -0.45 12.00 -24.11
N PRO A 348 0.70 12.32 -23.53
CA PRO A 348 1.69 11.35 -23.08
C PRO A 348 1.11 10.36 -22.07
N VAL A 349 1.41 9.06 -22.23
CA VAL A 349 1.04 7.97 -21.31
C VAL A 349 2.30 7.21 -20.96
N VAL A 350 2.52 7.02 -19.65
CA VAL A 350 3.67 6.28 -19.12
C VAL A 350 3.17 5.18 -18.19
N VAL A 351 3.70 3.97 -18.33
CA VAL A 351 3.48 2.90 -17.35
C VAL A 351 4.47 3.07 -16.22
N GLY A 352 3.97 3.26 -15.01
CA GLY A 352 4.78 3.48 -13.83
C GLY A 352 5.58 2.24 -13.41
N SER A 353 6.77 2.48 -12.92
CA SER A 353 7.57 1.48 -12.23
C SER A 353 8.05 2.01 -10.89
N ASP A 354 8.39 1.10 -9.98
CA ASP A 354 8.95 1.48 -8.68
C ASP A 354 10.21 2.32 -8.87
N GLN A 355 10.34 3.38 -8.07
CA GLN A 355 11.40 4.38 -8.10
C GLN A 355 11.38 5.32 -9.32
N MET A 356 10.38 5.22 -10.20
CA MET A 356 10.22 6.17 -11.30
C MET A 356 9.99 7.58 -10.75
N ARG A 357 10.68 8.57 -11.37
CA ARG A 357 10.55 10.01 -11.08
C ARG A 357 9.94 10.73 -12.27
N ILE A 358 8.99 11.61 -12.00
CA ILE A 358 8.20 12.32 -13.02
C ILE A 358 8.11 13.80 -12.67
#